data_d9120851dfba907c20dddff318a66ac9
#
_entry.id   d9120851dfba907c20dddff318a66ac9
#
_cell.length_a   1.000
_cell.length_b   1.000
_cell.length_c   1.000
_cell.angle_alpha   90.00
_cell.angle_beta   90.00
_cell.angle_gamma   90.00
#
_symmetry.space_group_name_H-M   'P 1'
#
loop_
_entity.id
_entity.type
_entity.pdbx_description
1 polymer ?
#
loop_
_entity_poly.entity_id
_entity_poly.type
_entity_poly.pdbx_seq_one_letter_code
_entity_poly.pdbx_strand_id
1 'polypeptide(L)'
;MGRREIKLSKNQLKDFYEKQKLSIRKLAKTYACGATTIQRKLHKYNIQVRPSMSMRFAIPKDRIRFLYEKQRKSSTQIAKIYSCSSTTILNRLREYRIKTKDISEAHIKYPKKDFSRNLIEKAYLIGFRLGDLHVRRYEKNGKIISVQCASSHPEQISLIYNLFKKYAYVRISPPKKKRIIRIECALNPSFNFLLNKEDRIESWILSNDKLFFAFLAGYIDAEGDIGVYSKNAASLRVGTYDKNILSQIQNKLMDRGISSTLNLDRPKGSKVNLPIEERYINKDYKTSDDFWRLAVYKKKDLLKLFNRITPYFRHPRMKRGLLKAKQNIYWRNQKFGNLRMG
;
A
#
# COMPACT_ATOMS: atom_id res chain seq x y z
N MET A 1 63.19 6.36 15.09
CA MET A 1 63.12 6.45 13.61
C MET A 1 62.97 7.91 13.19
N GLY A 2 64.02 8.54 12.62
CA GLY A 2 64.02 9.94 12.19
C GLY A 2 63.05 10.18 11.05
N ARG A 3 62.28 11.27 11.14
CA ARG A 3 61.39 11.70 10.04
C ARG A 3 62.23 12.02 8.79
N ARG A 4 62.11 11.29 7.70
CA ARG A 4 62.70 11.59 6.40
C ARG A 4 62.29 13.01 5.99
N GLU A 5 63.25 13.90 5.86
CA GLU A 5 63.01 15.24 5.34
C GLU A 5 62.77 15.19 3.85
N ILE A 6 61.60 15.68 3.42
CA ILE A 6 61.20 15.63 2.00
C ILE A 6 61.90 16.78 1.30
N LYS A 7 62.77 16.52 0.36
CA LYS A 7 63.40 17.52 -0.52
C LYS A 7 62.42 17.99 -1.58
N LEU A 8 61.53 18.93 -1.23
CA LEU A 8 60.57 19.55 -2.13
C LEU A 8 60.75 21.08 -2.03
N SER A 9 61.28 21.69 -3.09
CA SER A 9 61.55 23.12 -3.11
C SER A 9 60.25 23.95 -3.26
N LYS A 10 60.29 25.23 -2.90
CA LYS A 10 59.18 26.16 -3.04
C LYS A 10 58.66 26.21 -4.51
N ASN A 11 59.59 26.33 -5.47
CA ASN A 11 59.26 26.43 -6.88
C ASN A 11 58.58 25.18 -7.42
N GLN A 12 59.12 23.98 -7.05
CA GLN A 12 58.49 22.70 -7.41
C GLN A 12 57.08 22.54 -6.82
N LEU A 13 56.92 22.88 -5.54
CA LEU A 13 55.66 22.77 -4.91
C LEU A 13 54.61 23.76 -5.50
N LYS A 14 55.06 24.97 -5.83
CA LYS A 14 54.21 25.99 -6.47
C LYS A 14 53.82 25.54 -7.87
N ASP A 15 54.74 25.02 -8.68
CA ASP A 15 54.44 24.50 -10.02
C ASP A 15 53.45 23.35 -9.98
N PHE A 16 53.69 22.34 -9.17
CA PHE A 16 52.82 21.18 -9.06
C PHE A 16 51.41 21.55 -8.49
N TYR A 17 51.38 22.45 -7.53
CA TYR A 17 50.12 22.79 -6.85
C TYR A 17 49.33 23.87 -7.55
N GLU A 18 49.95 24.95 -8.04
CA GLU A 18 49.25 26.08 -8.67
C GLU A 18 49.07 25.91 -10.17
N LYS A 19 50.15 25.48 -10.93
CA LYS A 19 50.08 25.31 -12.39
C LYS A 19 49.45 24.00 -12.80
N GLN A 20 50.02 22.85 -12.31
CA GLN A 20 49.56 21.52 -12.65
C GLN A 20 48.33 21.11 -11.87
N LYS A 21 47.89 21.92 -10.90
CA LYS A 21 46.68 21.75 -10.08
C LYS A 21 46.60 20.41 -9.34
N LEU A 22 47.71 19.76 -9.05
CA LEU A 22 47.74 18.50 -8.33
C LEU A 22 47.13 18.67 -6.92
N SER A 23 46.38 17.65 -6.46
CA SER A 23 45.84 17.67 -5.12
C SER A 23 46.89 17.38 -4.05
N ILE A 24 46.66 17.90 -2.83
CA ILE A 24 47.54 17.61 -1.66
C ILE A 24 47.73 16.08 -1.46
N ARG A 25 46.65 15.29 -1.67
CA ARG A 25 46.72 13.83 -1.56
C ARG A 25 47.56 13.20 -2.68
N LYS A 26 47.48 13.72 -3.90
CA LYS A 26 48.29 13.23 -5.03
C LYS A 26 49.77 13.56 -4.82
N LEU A 27 50.06 14.78 -4.36
CA LEU A 27 51.43 15.19 -3.98
C LEU A 27 51.98 14.34 -2.81
N ALA A 28 51.17 14.11 -1.80
CA ALA A 28 51.55 13.24 -0.67
C ALA A 28 51.91 11.82 -1.12
N LYS A 29 51.16 11.26 -2.08
CA LYS A 29 51.41 9.95 -2.67
C LYS A 29 52.73 9.95 -3.51
N THR A 30 52.91 10.97 -4.36
CA THR A 30 54.10 11.11 -5.21
C THR A 30 55.36 11.23 -4.38
N TYR A 31 55.33 11.94 -3.26
CA TYR A 31 56.50 12.13 -2.37
C TYR A 31 56.54 11.17 -1.18
N ALA A 32 55.76 10.10 -1.21
CA ALA A 32 55.65 9.08 -0.17
C ALA A 32 55.59 9.64 1.25
N CYS A 33 54.71 10.65 1.46
CA CYS A 33 54.56 11.38 2.73
C CYS A 33 53.09 11.56 3.11
N GLY A 34 52.87 12.01 4.34
CA GLY A 34 51.54 12.36 4.81
C GLY A 34 50.98 13.66 4.17
N ALA A 35 49.69 13.72 3.91
CA ALA A 35 49.02 14.93 3.38
C ALA A 35 49.29 16.17 4.27
N THR A 36 49.36 15.98 5.58
CA THR A 36 49.68 17.03 6.56
C THR A 36 51.08 17.61 6.33
N THR A 37 52.06 16.79 5.85
CA THR A 37 53.40 17.26 5.52
C THR A 37 53.39 18.21 4.33
N ILE A 38 52.62 17.88 3.30
CA ILE A 38 52.42 18.77 2.16
C ILE A 38 51.73 20.06 2.56
N GLN A 39 50.70 19.99 3.39
CA GLN A 39 50.02 21.18 3.92
C GLN A 39 50.96 22.10 4.69
N ARG A 40 51.79 21.58 5.59
CA ARG A 40 52.78 22.32 6.32
C ARG A 40 53.81 23.02 5.41
N LYS A 41 54.26 22.34 4.34
CA LYS A 41 55.15 22.96 3.34
C LYS A 41 54.47 24.05 2.55
N LEU A 42 53.18 23.91 2.14
CA LEU A 42 52.41 24.97 1.50
C LEU A 42 52.36 26.21 2.40
N HIS A 43 52.02 26.02 3.69
CA HIS A 43 52.00 27.13 4.65
C HIS A 43 53.42 27.74 4.84
N LYS A 44 54.46 26.91 5.05
CA LYS A 44 55.83 27.36 5.20
C LYS A 44 56.33 28.24 4.00
N TYR A 45 55.86 27.90 2.81
CA TYR A 45 56.24 28.63 1.60
C TYR A 45 55.27 29.76 1.20
N ASN A 46 54.28 30.07 2.06
CA ASN A 46 53.24 31.05 1.79
C ASN A 46 52.45 30.77 0.49
N ILE A 47 52.25 29.51 0.16
CA ILE A 47 51.43 29.11 -0.99
C ILE A 47 49.98 28.97 -0.49
N GLN A 48 49.05 29.72 -1.05
CA GLN A 48 47.66 29.73 -0.65
C GLN A 48 47.04 28.34 -0.90
N VAL A 49 46.54 27.73 0.18
CA VAL A 49 45.83 26.47 0.08
C VAL A 49 44.47 26.69 -0.59
N ARG A 50 44.23 25.96 -1.67
CA ARG A 50 42.94 26.04 -2.37
C ARG A 50 41.82 25.66 -1.40
N PRO A 51 40.72 26.44 -1.40
CA PRO A 51 39.57 26.11 -0.56
C PRO A 51 39.10 24.67 -0.87
N SER A 52 38.71 23.95 0.15
CA SER A 52 38.18 22.59 -0.01
C SER A 52 36.99 22.60 -0.97
N MET A 53 36.79 21.51 -1.69
CA MET A 53 35.65 21.41 -2.63
C MET A 53 34.31 21.74 -1.97
N SER A 54 34.18 21.54 -0.67
CA SER A 54 32.99 21.91 0.09
C SER A 54 32.75 23.44 0.16
N MET A 55 33.80 24.26 0.14
CA MET A 55 33.66 25.72 0.13
C MET A 55 33.36 26.32 -1.24
N ARG A 56 33.56 25.55 -2.34
CA ARG A 56 33.29 26.03 -3.70
C ARG A 56 31.79 26.14 -4.04
N PHE A 57 30.94 25.50 -3.25
CA PHE A 57 29.50 25.50 -3.44
C PHE A 57 28.82 26.17 -2.27
N ALA A 58 28.73 27.51 -2.35
CA ALA A 58 27.92 28.31 -1.41
C ALA A 58 26.43 28.06 -1.72
N ILE A 59 25.85 27.04 -1.14
CA ILE A 59 24.41 26.79 -1.25
C ILE A 59 23.74 27.40 -0.03
N PRO A 60 22.89 28.44 -0.19
CA PRO A 60 22.20 29.09 0.93
C PRO A 60 21.34 28.07 1.70
N LYS A 61 21.36 28.18 3.03
CA LYS A 61 20.60 27.27 3.94
C LYS A 61 19.13 27.19 3.57
N ASP A 62 18.49 28.32 3.32
CA ASP A 62 17.05 28.38 3.02
C ASP A 62 16.73 27.72 1.67
N ARG A 63 17.62 27.88 0.70
CA ARG A 63 17.45 27.27 -0.62
C ARG A 63 17.57 25.75 -0.59
N ILE A 64 18.57 25.20 0.13
CA ILE A 64 18.71 23.76 0.27
C ILE A 64 17.56 23.17 1.10
N ARG A 65 17.14 23.88 2.15
CA ARG A 65 15.97 23.51 2.95
C ARG A 65 14.70 23.46 2.09
N PHE A 66 14.43 24.49 1.29
CA PHE A 66 13.30 24.54 0.39
C PHE A 66 13.29 23.37 -0.61
N LEU A 67 14.43 23.14 -1.28
CA LEU A 67 14.56 22.04 -2.23
C LEU A 67 14.37 20.67 -1.58
N TYR A 68 14.92 20.47 -0.38
CA TYR A 68 14.92 19.19 0.30
C TYR A 68 13.62 18.89 1.05
N GLU A 69 13.11 19.84 1.85
CA GLU A 69 11.91 19.65 2.68
C GLU A 69 10.61 19.94 1.92
N LYS A 70 10.54 21.08 1.22
CA LYS A 70 9.30 21.50 0.52
C LYS A 70 9.14 20.84 -0.84
N GLN A 71 10.17 20.89 -1.69
CA GLN A 71 10.12 20.23 -3.00
C GLN A 71 10.45 18.73 -2.94
N ARG A 72 10.81 18.20 -1.77
CA ARG A 72 11.13 16.77 -1.52
C ARG A 72 12.18 16.18 -2.48
N LYS A 73 13.05 17.00 -3.05
CA LYS A 73 14.12 16.55 -3.93
C LYS A 73 15.13 15.69 -3.16
N SER A 74 15.66 14.64 -3.80
CA SER A 74 16.75 13.85 -3.25
C SER A 74 18.06 14.60 -3.26
N SER A 75 19.03 14.20 -2.42
CA SER A 75 20.38 14.76 -2.44
C SER A 75 21.03 14.66 -3.82
N THR A 76 20.76 13.60 -4.59
CA THR A 76 21.23 13.42 -5.97
C THR A 76 20.59 14.40 -6.93
N GLN A 77 19.29 14.70 -6.80
CA GLN A 77 18.61 15.69 -7.64
C GLN A 77 19.10 17.11 -7.34
N ILE A 78 19.32 17.43 -6.05
CA ILE A 78 19.87 18.74 -5.65
C ILE A 78 21.31 18.85 -6.13
N ALA A 79 22.11 17.79 -6.02
CA ALA A 79 23.48 17.73 -6.52
C ALA A 79 23.61 18.05 -8.02
N LYS A 80 22.65 17.55 -8.82
CA LYS A 80 22.56 17.88 -10.26
C LYS A 80 22.31 19.38 -10.50
N ILE A 81 21.45 20.03 -9.71
CA ILE A 81 21.14 21.45 -9.83
C ILE A 81 22.38 22.31 -9.58
N TYR A 82 23.22 21.89 -8.61
CA TYR A 82 24.42 22.63 -8.22
C TYR A 82 25.71 22.06 -8.82
N SER A 83 25.61 21.11 -9.75
CA SER A 83 26.79 20.47 -10.40
C SER A 83 27.84 19.97 -9.40
N CYS A 84 27.38 19.37 -8.30
CA CYS A 84 28.22 18.84 -7.22
C CYS A 84 27.89 17.37 -6.93
N SER A 85 28.62 16.76 -5.97
CA SER A 85 28.32 15.39 -5.53
C SER A 85 27.14 15.36 -4.55
N SER A 86 26.40 14.25 -4.53
CA SER A 86 25.34 14.01 -3.53
C SER A 86 25.89 14.06 -2.09
N THR A 87 27.16 13.62 -1.91
CA THR A 87 27.86 13.70 -0.61
C THR A 87 28.02 15.14 -0.16
N THR A 88 28.33 16.09 -1.10
CA THR A 88 28.41 17.51 -0.79
C THR A 88 27.08 18.03 -0.25
N ILE A 89 25.97 17.65 -0.88
CA ILE A 89 24.63 18.02 -0.41
C ILE A 89 24.33 17.44 0.98
N LEU A 90 24.63 16.14 1.20
CA LEU A 90 24.41 15.50 2.50
C LEU A 90 25.23 16.17 3.60
N ASN A 91 26.48 16.57 3.33
CA ASN A 91 27.31 17.30 4.28
C ASN A 91 26.71 18.69 4.59
N ARG A 92 26.23 19.43 3.59
CA ARG A 92 25.53 20.70 3.83
C ARG A 92 24.24 20.55 4.63
N LEU A 93 23.44 19.51 4.37
CA LEU A 93 22.26 19.23 5.18
C LEU A 93 22.62 19.00 6.65
N ARG A 94 23.72 18.27 6.93
CA ARG A 94 24.21 18.05 8.31
C ARG A 94 24.73 19.34 8.94
N GLU A 95 25.56 20.11 8.22
CA GLU A 95 26.07 21.42 8.70
C GLU A 95 24.93 22.37 9.06
N TYR A 96 23.86 22.40 8.24
CA TYR A 96 22.69 23.22 8.48
C TYR A 96 21.68 22.63 9.48
N ARG A 97 22.00 21.46 10.08
CA ARG A 97 21.12 20.70 10.99
C ARG A 97 19.75 20.42 10.39
N ILE A 98 19.70 20.18 9.09
CA ILE A 98 18.49 19.73 8.38
C ILE A 98 18.44 18.21 8.50
N LYS A 99 17.35 17.68 9.09
CA LYS A 99 17.17 16.24 9.27
C LYS A 99 17.15 15.53 7.92
N THR A 100 18.10 14.64 7.69
CA THR A 100 18.13 13.82 6.48
C THR A 100 17.08 12.72 6.56
N LYS A 101 16.46 12.42 5.41
CA LYS A 101 15.58 11.27 5.28
C LYS A 101 16.38 10.00 5.59
N ASP A 102 15.77 9.03 6.26
CA ASP A 102 16.38 7.71 6.38
C ASP A 102 16.48 7.05 4.99
N ILE A 103 17.25 5.96 4.87
CA ILE A 103 17.47 5.27 3.59
C ILE A 103 16.13 4.81 2.99
N SER A 104 15.20 4.35 3.82
CA SER A 104 13.89 3.90 3.38
C SER A 104 13.01 5.05 2.87
N GLU A 105 13.08 6.21 3.51
CA GLU A 105 12.39 7.43 3.07
C GLU A 105 13.00 8.03 1.79
N ALA A 106 14.33 7.94 1.65
CA ALA A 106 15.03 8.45 0.47
C ALA A 106 14.70 7.66 -0.81
N HIS A 107 14.38 6.37 -0.68
CA HIS A 107 13.98 5.50 -1.79
C HIS A 107 12.48 5.57 -2.14
N ILE A 108 11.68 6.32 -1.39
CA ILE A 108 10.26 6.50 -1.71
C ILE A 108 10.12 7.34 -2.99
N LYS A 109 9.91 6.66 -4.12
CA LYS A 109 9.68 7.30 -5.43
C LYS A 109 8.36 8.08 -5.46
N TYR A 110 7.35 7.62 -4.74
CA TYR A 110 6.01 8.21 -4.69
C TYR A 110 5.63 8.56 -3.26
N PRO A 111 5.10 9.78 -3.00
CA PRO A 111 4.67 10.19 -1.68
C PRO A 111 3.51 9.32 -1.20
N LYS A 112 3.52 8.96 0.09
CA LYS A 112 2.47 8.21 0.75
C LYS A 112 1.77 9.11 1.74
N LYS A 113 0.44 9.05 1.77
CA LYS A 113 -0.38 9.78 2.74
C LYS A 113 -0.80 8.85 3.86
N ASP A 114 -0.97 9.42 5.05
CA ASP A 114 -1.54 8.70 6.17
C ASP A 114 -3.00 8.36 5.92
N PHE A 115 -3.45 7.32 6.60
CA PHE A 115 -4.86 6.95 6.61
C PHE A 115 -5.72 8.11 7.17
N SER A 116 -6.90 8.30 6.60
CA SER A 116 -7.82 9.41 6.91
C SER A 116 -8.34 9.43 8.36
N ARG A 117 -8.10 8.38 9.16
CA ARG A 117 -8.69 8.11 10.48
C ARG A 117 -10.23 7.96 10.47
N ASN A 118 -10.86 7.91 9.30
CA ASN A 118 -12.28 7.68 9.18
C ASN A 118 -12.63 6.24 9.55
N LEU A 119 -13.36 6.05 10.64
CA LEU A 119 -13.69 4.72 11.18
C LEU A 119 -14.60 3.91 10.25
N ILE A 120 -15.52 4.57 9.51
CA ILE A 120 -16.39 3.90 8.52
C ILE A 120 -15.53 3.34 7.38
N GLU A 121 -14.60 4.14 6.87
CA GLU A 121 -13.67 3.69 5.84
C GLU A 121 -12.76 2.56 6.36
N LYS A 122 -12.28 2.67 7.62
CA LYS A 122 -11.47 1.63 8.26
C LYS A 122 -12.22 0.31 8.35
N ALA A 123 -13.46 0.34 8.84
CA ALA A 123 -14.31 -0.85 8.95
C ALA A 123 -14.57 -1.48 7.57
N TYR A 124 -14.90 -0.68 6.55
CA TYR A 124 -15.04 -1.16 5.17
C TYR A 124 -13.77 -1.83 4.64
N LEU A 125 -12.60 -1.19 4.82
CA LEU A 125 -11.33 -1.73 4.36
C LEU A 125 -10.95 -3.03 5.08
N ILE A 126 -11.26 -3.17 6.36
CA ILE A 126 -11.06 -4.42 7.11
C ILE A 126 -11.93 -5.53 6.51
N GLY A 127 -13.22 -5.28 6.28
CA GLY A 127 -14.12 -6.25 5.66
C GLY A 127 -13.63 -6.67 4.26
N PHE A 128 -13.26 -5.70 3.42
CA PHE A 128 -12.75 -5.96 2.08
C PHE A 128 -11.40 -6.71 2.07
N ARG A 129 -10.56 -6.47 3.08
CA ARG A 129 -9.27 -7.15 3.26
C ARG A 129 -9.41 -8.63 3.52
N LEU A 130 -10.42 -9.03 4.26
CA LEU A 130 -10.61 -10.44 4.65
C LEU A 130 -10.82 -11.35 3.43
N GLY A 131 -11.45 -10.86 2.36
CA GLY A 131 -11.60 -11.60 1.10
C GLY A 131 -10.45 -11.36 0.13
N ASP A 132 -10.46 -10.27 -0.56
CA ASP A 132 -9.75 -10.08 -1.84
C ASP A 132 -8.31 -9.55 -1.73
N LEU A 133 -7.88 -9.01 -0.60
CA LEU A 133 -6.58 -8.37 -0.52
C LEU A 133 -5.53 -9.27 0.14
N HIS A 134 -4.41 -9.44 -0.54
CA HIS A 134 -3.19 -9.94 0.09
C HIS A 134 -2.42 -8.76 0.68
N VAL A 135 -2.30 -8.72 2.02
CA VAL A 135 -1.62 -7.63 2.73
C VAL A 135 -0.49 -8.19 3.57
N ARG A 136 0.69 -7.62 3.41
CA ARG A 136 1.87 -8.00 4.18
C ARG A 136 2.77 -6.81 4.46
N ARG A 137 3.57 -6.91 5.51
CA ARG A 137 4.70 -6.01 5.70
C ARG A 137 5.82 -6.38 4.72
N TYR A 138 6.37 -5.42 4.00
CA TYR A 138 7.38 -5.69 2.97
C TYR A 138 8.64 -6.32 3.57
N GLU A 139 9.10 -5.80 4.73
CA GLU A 139 10.21 -6.35 5.51
C GLU A 139 9.77 -6.52 6.97
N LYS A 140 10.36 -7.47 7.71
CA LYS A 140 9.95 -7.80 9.09
C LYS A 140 9.79 -6.55 10.00
N ASN A 141 10.71 -5.58 9.87
CA ASN A 141 10.68 -4.30 10.60
C ASN A 141 10.45 -3.10 9.67
N GLY A 142 10.02 -3.34 8.43
CA GLY A 142 9.84 -2.31 7.42
C GLY A 142 8.65 -1.39 7.68
N LYS A 143 8.75 -0.16 7.20
CA LYS A 143 7.70 0.87 7.27
C LYS A 143 6.74 0.82 6.08
N ILE A 144 6.71 -0.28 5.33
CA ILE A 144 5.90 -0.41 4.12
C ILE A 144 4.89 -1.54 4.28
N ILE A 145 3.61 -1.21 4.11
CA ILE A 145 2.52 -2.16 4.03
C ILE A 145 2.20 -2.38 2.55
N SER A 146 2.49 -3.57 2.05
CA SER A 146 2.18 -3.96 0.68
C SER A 146 0.77 -4.52 0.61
N VAL A 147 -0.05 -3.96 -0.27
CA VAL A 147 -1.39 -4.42 -0.59
C VAL A 147 -1.39 -4.91 -2.02
N GLN A 148 -1.85 -6.13 -2.25
CA GLN A 148 -1.85 -6.78 -3.56
C GLN A 148 -3.18 -7.49 -3.81
N CYS A 149 -3.60 -7.52 -5.07
CA CYS A 149 -4.68 -8.36 -5.55
C CYS A 149 -4.40 -8.79 -7.00
N ALA A 150 -4.96 -9.93 -7.38
CA ALA A 150 -4.93 -10.42 -8.76
C ALA A 150 -6.35 -10.82 -9.16
N SER A 151 -6.88 -10.25 -10.23
CA SER A 151 -8.24 -10.52 -10.69
C SER A 151 -8.34 -10.50 -12.20
N SER A 152 -9.23 -11.32 -12.75
CA SER A 152 -9.64 -11.26 -14.15
C SER A 152 -10.76 -10.22 -14.39
N HIS A 153 -11.31 -9.63 -13.33
CA HIS A 153 -12.42 -8.68 -13.39
C HIS A 153 -11.94 -7.23 -13.33
N PRO A 154 -12.05 -6.46 -14.42
CA PRO A 154 -11.62 -5.05 -14.45
C PRO A 154 -12.30 -4.18 -13.40
N GLU A 155 -13.55 -4.47 -13.04
CA GLU A 155 -14.30 -3.72 -12.02
C GLU A 155 -13.68 -3.86 -10.63
N GLN A 156 -13.18 -5.06 -10.30
CA GLN A 156 -12.45 -5.31 -9.06
C GLN A 156 -11.16 -4.51 -9.00
N ILE A 157 -10.40 -4.50 -10.09
CA ILE A 157 -9.17 -3.71 -10.22
C ILE A 157 -9.46 -2.21 -10.08
N SER A 158 -10.53 -1.73 -10.75
CA SER A 158 -10.96 -0.33 -10.65
C SER A 158 -11.38 0.04 -9.22
N LEU A 159 -12.09 -0.84 -8.53
CA LEU A 159 -12.45 -0.65 -7.13
C LEU A 159 -11.21 -0.48 -6.25
N ILE A 160 -10.26 -1.42 -6.32
CA ILE A 160 -9.04 -1.39 -5.51
C ILE A 160 -8.21 -0.13 -5.82
N TYR A 161 -8.09 0.23 -7.10
CA TYR A 161 -7.44 1.47 -7.51
C TYR A 161 -8.08 2.69 -6.82
N ASN A 162 -9.41 2.79 -6.85
CA ASN A 162 -10.14 3.90 -6.24
C ASN A 162 -10.05 3.94 -4.70
N LEU A 163 -9.92 2.78 -4.05
CA LEU A 163 -9.72 2.68 -2.61
C LEU A 163 -8.37 3.28 -2.17
N PHE A 164 -7.31 3.05 -2.95
CA PHE A 164 -5.95 3.34 -2.49
C PHE A 164 -5.25 4.49 -3.21
N LYS A 165 -5.71 4.93 -4.41
CA LYS A 165 -5.06 6.01 -5.20
C LYS A 165 -4.87 7.32 -4.45
N LYS A 166 -5.73 7.63 -3.48
CA LYS A 166 -5.63 8.86 -2.67
C LYS A 166 -4.54 8.79 -1.61
N TYR A 167 -4.05 7.58 -1.29
CA TYR A 167 -3.06 7.33 -0.23
C TYR A 167 -1.67 7.04 -0.77
N ALA A 168 -1.58 6.37 -1.93
CA ALA A 168 -0.30 5.98 -2.51
C ALA A 168 -0.42 5.81 -4.03
N TYR A 169 0.74 5.70 -4.69
CA TYR A 169 0.78 5.25 -6.07
C TYR A 169 0.32 3.79 -6.16
N VAL A 170 -0.66 3.55 -7.02
CA VAL A 170 -1.21 2.23 -7.29
C VAL A 170 -0.70 1.76 -8.64
N ARG A 171 0.05 0.67 -8.64
CA ARG A 171 0.58 0.04 -9.84
C ARG A 171 -0.40 -1.01 -10.35
N ILE A 172 -0.78 -0.91 -11.62
CA ILE A 172 -1.56 -1.91 -12.32
C ILE A 172 -0.64 -2.55 -13.37
N SER A 173 -0.51 -3.87 -13.34
CA SER A 173 0.29 -4.63 -14.28
C SER A 173 -0.64 -5.39 -15.23
N PRO A 174 -0.49 -5.19 -16.56
CA PRO A 174 -1.31 -5.87 -17.54
C PRO A 174 -1.08 -7.39 -17.51
N PRO A 175 -2.03 -8.18 -18.01
CA PRO A 175 -1.90 -9.63 -18.04
C PRO A 175 -0.78 -10.06 -19.01
N LYS A 176 0.12 -10.96 -18.57
CA LYS A 176 1.21 -11.47 -19.41
C LYS A 176 0.81 -12.66 -20.26
N LYS A 177 0.12 -13.67 -19.70
CA LYS A 177 -0.29 -14.93 -20.40
C LYS A 177 -1.71 -15.38 -20.05
N LYS A 178 -2.26 -14.97 -18.91
CA LYS A 178 -3.62 -15.25 -18.46
C LYS A 178 -4.31 -13.90 -18.33
N ARG A 179 -5.63 -13.83 -18.53
CA ARG A 179 -6.42 -12.57 -18.39
C ARG A 179 -6.42 -11.97 -16.97
N ILE A 180 -5.39 -12.27 -16.17
CA ILE A 180 -5.26 -11.84 -14.76
C ILE A 180 -4.48 -10.54 -14.71
N ILE A 181 -5.13 -9.50 -14.26
CA ILE A 181 -4.57 -8.18 -13.98
C ILE A 181 -4.10 -8.18 -12.52
N ARG A 182 -2.87 -7.72 -12.29
CA ARG A 182 -2.32 -7.55 -10.94
C ARG A 182 -2.34 -6.08 -10.57
N ILE A 183 -2.78 -5.80 -9.35
CA ILE A 183 -2.75 -4.48 -8.75
C ILE A 183 -1.99 -4.53 -7.44
N GLU A 184 -1.12 -3.56 -7.22
CA GLU A 184 -0.36 -3.44 -5.98
C GLU A 184 -0.18 -1.98 -5.58
N CYS A 185 -0.14 -1.72 -4.29
CA CYS A 185 0.28 -0.43 -3.74
C CYS A 185 1.09 -0.62 -2.47
N ALA A 186 1.95 0.36 -2.20
CA ALA A 186 2.80 0.41 -1.03
C ALA A 186 2.34 1.54 -0.11
N LEU A 187 1.68 1.18 0.98
CA LEU A 187 1.13 2.10 1.98
C LEU A 187 2.14 2.34 3.12
N ASN A 188 1.92 3.35 3.93
CA ASN A 188 2.71 3.62 5.12
C ASN A 188 2.14 2.89 6.37
N PRO A 189 2.81 2.96 7.56
CA PRO A 189 2.40 2.23 8.74
C PRO A 189 1.03 2.62 9.32
N SER A 190 0.42 3.73 8.94
CA SER A 190 -0.94 4.07 9.37
C SER A 190 -2.00 3.07 8.91
N PHE A 191 -1.63 2.17 7.95
CA PHE A 191 -2.43 1.06 7.47
C PHE A 191 -2.12 -0.29 8.14
N ASN A 192 -1.40 -0.31 9.27
CA ASN A 192 -1.09 -1.54 10.00
C ASN A 192 -2.32 -2.38 10.37
N PHE A 193 -3.49 -1.76 10.52
CA PHE A 193 -4.74 -2.44 10.79
C PHE A 193 -5.18 -3.42 9.70
N LEU A 194 -4.61 -3.33 8.48
CA LEU A 194 -4.86 -4.28 7.40
C LEU A 194 -3.99 -5.55 7.49
N LEU A 195 -2.96 -5.58 8.33
CA LEU A 195 -2.08 -6.74 8.45
C LEU A 195 -2.77 -7.92 9.13
N ASN A 196 -3.64 -7.64 10.09
CA ASN A 196 -4.35 -8.65 10.84
C ASN A 196 -5.40 -9.34 9.97
N LYS A 197 -5.38 -10.67 9.92
CA LYS A 197 -6.39 -11.49 9.26
C LYS A 197 -6.76 -12.62 10.22
N GLU A 198 -7.72 -12.33 11.10
CA GLU A 198 -8.26 -13.29 12.05
C GLU A 198 -9.69 -13.64 11.64
N ASP A 199 -10.13 -14.86 11.90
CA ASP A 199 -11.53 -15.28 11.71
C ASP A 199 -12.41 -14.73 12.85
N ARG A 200 -12.38 -13.39 13.02
CA ARG A 200 -13.25 -12.66 13.96
C ARG A 200 -13.41 -11.20 13.55
N ILE A 201 -14.52 -10.61 13.94
CA ILE A 201 -14.80 -9.17 13.79
C ILE A 201 -14.41 -8.47 15.10
N GLU A 202 -13.63 -7.39 14.99
CA GLU A 202 -13.22 -6.63 16.16
C GLU A 202 -14.43 -6.00 16.88
N SER A 203 -14.41 -5.98 18.22
CA SER A 203 -15.53 -5.53 19.06
C SER A 203 -16.00 -4.10 18.76
N TRP A 204 -15.07 -3.18 18.45
CA TRP A 204 -15.42 -1.80 18.11
C TRP A 204 -16.25 -1.68 16.81
N ILE A 205 -16.13 -2.65 15.89
CA ILE A 205 -16.97 -2.72 14.69
C ILE A 205 -18.35 -3.24 15.08
N LEU A 206 -18.42 -4.29 15.90
CA LEU A 206 -19.69 -4.89 16.32
C LEU A 206 -20.53 -3.98 17.22
N SER A 207 -19.89 -3.11 18.01
CA SER A 207 -20.59 -2.21 18.95
C SER A 207 -21.34 -1.08 18.27
N ASN A 208 -21.03 -0.77 17.00
CA ASN A 208 -21.66 0.36 16.29
C ASN A 208 -22.23 -0.09 14.93
N ASP A 209 -23.52 0.12 14.73
CA ASP A 209 -24.23 -0.31 13.52
C ASP A 209 -23.66 0.29 12.23
N LYS A 210 -23.28 1.57 12.22
CA LYS A 210 -22.69 2.21 11.04
C LYS A 210 -21.37 1.53 10.65
N LEU A 211 -20.55 1.20 11.64
CA LEU A 211 -19.26 0.52 11.44
C LEU A 211 -19.48 -0.93 11.00
N PHE A 212 -20.43 -1.64 11.65
CA PHE A 212 -20.76 -3.01 11.26
C PHE A 212 -21.27 -3.09 9.81
N PHE A 213 -22.21 -2.23 9.41
CA PHE A 213 -22.73 -2.27 8.04
C PHE A 213 -21.71 -1.79 7.00
N ALA A 214 -20.77 -0.91 7.36
CA ALA A 214 -19.62 -0.57 6.52
C ALA A 214 -18.66 -1.76 6.35
N PHE A 215 -18.33 -2.46 7.44
CA PHE A 215 -17.55 -3.70 7.40
C PHE A 215 -18.24 -4.76 6.54
N LEU A 216 -19.54 -5.01 6.78
CA LEU A 216 -20.32 -5.98 6.03
C LEU A 216 -20.37 -5.65 4.54
N ALA A 217 -20.54 -4.38 4.18
CA ALA A 217 -20.48 -3.96 2.78
C ALA A 217 -19.11 -4.24 2.13
N GLY A 218 -18.01 -3.97 2.84
CA GLY A 218 -16.67 -4.31 2.36
C GLY A 218 -16.47 -5.81 2.19
N TYR A 219 -16.95 -6.61 3.13
CA TYR A 219 -16.85 -8.06 3.07
C TYR A 219 -17.71 -8.65 1.95
N ILE A 220 -18.92 -8.12 1.72
CA ILE A 220 -19.77 -8.51 0.58
C ILE A 220 -19.16 -8.05 -0.75
N ASP A 221 -18.56 -6.87 -0.82
CA ASP A 221 -17.88 -6.39 -2.03
C ASP A 221 -16.73 -7.32 -2.44
N ALA A 222 -16.10 -8.03 -1.47
CA ALA A 222 -15.05 -9.02 -1.71
C ALA A 222 -15.62 -10.43 -1.98
N GLU A 223 -16.41 -10.99 -1.09
CA GLU A 223 -16.80 -12.41 -1.05
C GLU A 223 -18.29 -12.64 -1.36
N GLY A 224 -19.05 -11.57 -1.56
CA GLY A 224 -20.50 -11.65 -1.69
C GLY A 224 -20.98 -11.86 -3.11
N ASP A 225 -22.24 -12.29 -3.18
CA ASP A 225 -23.01 -12.37 -4.40
C ASP A 225 -24.44 -11.91 -4.15
N ILE A 226 -24.91 -10.95 -4.95
CA ILE A 226 -26.26 -10.38 -4.87
C ILE A 226 -26.90 -10.48 -6.24
N GLY A 227 -28.05 -11.10 -6.31
CA GLY A 227 -28.74 -11.24 -7.58
C GLY A 227 -30.10 -11.90 -7.49
N VAL A 228 -30.66 -12.19 -8.66
CA VAL A 228 -31.90 -12.95 -8.84
C VAL A 228 -31.52 -14.31 -9.39
N TYR A 229 -31.89 -15.37 -8.68
CA TYR A 229 -31.47 -16.75 -8.98
C TYR A 229 -32.68 -17.65 -9.31
N SER A 230 -32.55 -18.94 -9.09
CA SER A 230 -33.57 -19.94 -9.36
C SER A 230 -34.94 -19.50 -8.80
N LYS A 231 -36.02 -19.80 -9.56
CA LYS A 231 -37.41 -19.38 -9.31
C LYS A 231 -37.58 -17.86 -9.25
N ASN A 232 -36.72 -17.10 -9.93
CA ASN A 232 -36.76 -15.64 -10.00
C ASN A 232 -36.79 -14.97 -8.62
N ALA A 233 -36.07 -15.52 -7.65
CA ALA A 233 -35.99 -14.99 -6.28
C ALA A 233 -34.67 -14.27 -6.03
N ALA A 234 -34.76 -13.06 -5.50
CA ALA A 234 -33.60 -12.31 -5.05
C ALA A 234 -32.97 -12.99 -3.83
N SER A 235 -31.63 -12.98 -3.76
CA SER A 235 -30.89 -13.38 -2.56
C SER A 235 -29.58 -12.62 -2.46
N LEU A 236 -29.08 -12.52 -1.22
CA LEU A 236 -27.71 -12.14 -0.90
C LEU A 236 -27.02 -13.36 -0.30
N ARG A 237 -25.82 -13.68 -0.77
CA ARG A 237 -25.03 -14.81 -0.31
C ARG A 237 -23.60 -14.37 -0.07
N VAL A 238 -22.97 -14.93 0.97
CA VAL A 238 -21.53 -14.75 1.24
C VAL A 238 -20.97 -16.13 1.53
N GLY A 239 -19.97 -16.55 0.78
CA GLY A 239 -19.33 -17.86 0.92
C GLY A 239 -17.85 -17.71 1.23
N THR A 240 -17.39 -18.36 2.32
CA THR A 240 -16.00 -18.29 2.78
C THR A 240 -15.62 -19.46 3.69
N TYR A 241 -14.33 -19.57 3.98
CA TYR A 241 -13.80 -20.49 4.99
C TYR A 241 -13.87 -19.90 6.42
N ASP A 242 -14.14 -18.61 6.59
CA ASP A 242 -14.12 -17.86 7.86
C ASP A 242 -15.46 -18.05 8.61
N LYS A 243 -15.70 -19.23 9.20
CA LYS A 243 -16.96 -19.59 9.88
C LYS A 243 -17.34 -18.61 10.99
N ASN A 244 -16.36 -18.22 11.82
CA ASN A 244 -16.64 -17.39 13.00
C ASN A 244 -17.08 -15.97 12.60
N ILE A 245 -16.49 -15.41 11.55
CA ILE A 245 -16.93 -14.13 10.97
C ILE A 245 -18.39 -14.24 10.50
N LEU A 246 -18.73 -15.30 9.74
CA LEU A 246 -20.11 -15.50 9.29
C LEU A 246 -21.09 -15.66 10.44
N SER A 247 -20.71 -16.38 11.52
CA SER A 247 -21.52 -16.54 12.72
C SER A 247 -21.75 -15.22 13.44
N GLN A 248 -20.72 -14.38 13.58
CA GLN A 248 -20.83 -13.04 14.17
C GLN A 248 -21.71 -12.12 13.31
N ILE A 249 -21.61 -12.21 11.98
CA ILE A 249 -22.48 -11.48 11.05
C ILE A 249 -23.94 -11.94 11.24
N GLN A 250 -24.19 -13.27 11.28
CA GLN A 250 -25.52 -13.84 11.49
C GLN A 250 -26.16 -13.33 12.78
N ASN A 251 -25.44 -13.42 13.89
CA ASN A 251 -25.94 -12.97 15.20
C ASN A 251 -26.27 -11.45 15.16
N LYS A 252 -25.37 -10.65 14.62
CA LYS A 252 -25.59 -9.19 14.53
C LYS A 252 -26.75 -8.81 13.60
N LEU A 253 -26.98 -9.55 12.52
CA LEU A 253 -28.15 -9.39 11.65
C LEU A 253 -29.43 -9.77 12.38
N MET A 254 -29.42 -10.87 13.14
CA MET A 254 -30.56 -11.34 13.95
C MET A 254 -30.94 -10.30 15.00
N ASP A 255 -29.97 -9.70 15.71
CA ASP A 255 -30.20 -8.61 16.67
C ASP A 255 -30.89 -7.38 16.01
N ARG A 256 -30.78 -7.24 14.70
CA ARG A 256 -31.41 -6.18 13.92
C ARG A 256 -32.69 -6.62 13.21
N GLY A 257 -33.21 -7.81 13.58
CA GLY A 257 -34.42 -8.37 13.00
C GLY A 257 -34.28 -8.71 11.52
N ILE A 258 -33.11 -9.19 11.10
CA ILE A 258 -32.81 -9.65 9.74
C ILE A 258 -32.44 -11.15 9.84
N SER A 259 -33.34 -11.99 9.38
CA SER A 259 -33.12 -13.44 9.38
C SER A 259 -32.13 -13.85 8.28
N SER A 260 -31.17 -14.69 8.62
CA SER A 260 -30.20 -15.29 7.69
C SER A 260 -29.97 -16.75 8.00
N THR A 261 -29.51 -17.52 7.04
CA THR A 261 -29.12 -18.93 7.21
C THR A 261 -27.61 -19.05 7.09
N LEU A 262 -27.01 -19.85 7.94
CA LEU A 262 -25.59 -20.20 7.86
C LEU A 262 -25.46 -21.73 7.74
N ASN A 263 -24.97 -22.20 6.60
CA ASN A 263 -24.87 -23.62 6.29
C ASN A 263 -23.45 -23.97 5.84
N LEU A 264 -23.04 -25.19 6.14
CA LEU A 264 -21.87 -25.81 5.52
C LEU A 264 -22.23 -26.09 4.05
N ASP A 265 -21.59 -25.38 3.14
CA ASP A 265 -21.84 -25.49 1.69
C ASP A 265 -21.00 -26.63 1.07
N ARG A 266 -19.76 -26.74 1.48
CA ARG A 266 -18.83 -27.79 1.04
C ARG A 266 -17.91 -28.20 2.20
N PRO A 267 -17.97 -29.49 2.63
CA PRO A 267 -17.03 -30.01 3.61
C PRO A 267 -15.59 -30.01 3.10
N LYS A 268 -14.63 -29.98 4.01
CA LYS A 268 -13.21 -30.19 3.72
C LYS A 268 -13.01 -31.44 2.88
N GLY A 269 -12.12 -31.35 1.90
CA GLY A 269 -11.83 -32.46 0.96
C GLY A 269 -12.82 -32.59 -0.19
N SER A 270 -13.89 -31.78 -0.26
CA SER A 270 -14.84 -31.80 -1.38
C SER A 270 -14.16 -31.44 -2.69
N LYS A 271 -14.46 -32.16 -3.78
CA LYS A 271 -14.01 -31.79 -5.12
C LYS A 271 -14.66 -30.48 -5.56
N VAL A 272 -13.86 -29.56 -6.10
CA VAL A 272 -14.34 -28.28 -6.60
C VAL A 272 -14.29 -28.30 -8.12
N ASN A 273 -15.43 -28.04 -8.75
CA ASN A 273 -15.48 -27.83 -10.20
C ASN A 273 -14.88 -26.47 -10.56
N LEU A 274 -13.60 -26.47 -10.90
CA LEU A 274 -12.93 -25.27 -11.39
C LEU A 274 -13.43 -24.91 -12.79
N PRO A 275 -13.42 -23.61 -13.17
CA PRO A 275 -13.63 -23.18 -14.55
C PRO A 275 -12.71 -23.95 -15.51
N ILE A 276 -13.15 -24.16 -16.74
CA ILE A 276 -12.42 -24.95 -17.76
C ILE A 276 -10.97 -24.50 -17.90
N GLU A 277 -10.72 -23.18 -17.85
CA GLU A 277 -9.39 -22.56 -17.96
C GLU A 277 -8.45 -22.92 -16.78
N GLU A 278 -8.98 -23.26 -15.61
CA GLU A 278 -8.21 -23.64 -14.42
C GLU A 278 -8.09 -25.16 -14.24
N ARG A 279 -8.95 -25.95 -14.92
CA ARG A 279 -8.92 -27.43 -14.87
C ARG A 279 -7.63 -28.02 -15.43
N TYR A 280 -6.97 -27.33 -16.36
CA TYR A 280 -5.67 -27.76 -16.89
C TYR A 280 -4.52 -27.66 -15.89
N ILE A 281 -4.71 -26.89 -14.79
CA ILE A 281 -3.66 -26.67 -13.79
C ILE A 281 -3.81 -27.65 -12.63
N ASN A 282 -5.03 -28.03 -12.28
CA ASN A 282 -5.27 -28.92 -11.12
C ASN A 282 -6.58 -29.69 -11.28
N LYS A 283 -6.53 -30.86 -11.89
CA LYS A 283 -7.71 -31.72 -12.16
C LYS A 283 -8.44 -32.21 -10.90
N ASP A 284 -7.78 -32.22 -9.75
CA ASP A 284 -8.29 -32.77 -8.48
C ASP A 284 -8.25 -31.76 -7.34
N TYR A 285 -8.56 -30.48 -7.63
CA TYR A 285 -8.62 -29.46 -6.57
C TYR A 285 -9.72 -29.80 -5.56
N LYS A 286 -9.31 -29.97 -4.30
CA LYS A 286 -10.20 -30.22 -3.16
C LYS A 286 -10.18 -29.02 -2.22
N THR A 287 -11.29 -28.80 -1.52
CA THR A 287 -11.37 -27.78 -0.47
C THR A 287 -10.34 -28.06 0.62
N SER A 288 -9.56 -27.05 1.00
CA SER A 288 -8.55 -27.15 2.07
C SER A 288 -9.19 -27.19 3.47
N ASP A 289 -10.40 -26.66 3.60
CA ASP A 289 -11.18 -26.58 4.82
C ASP A 289 -12.68 -26.54 4.52
N ASP A 290 -13.54 -26.53 5.54
CA ASP A 290 -14.98 -26.38 5.43
C ASP A 290 -15.36 -25.02 4.85
N PHE A 291 -16.11 -25.02 3.76
CA PHE A 291 -16.61 -23.80 3.11
C PHE A 291 -18.04 -23.51 3.53
N TRP A 292 -18.25 -22.38 4.18
CA TRP A 292 -19.52 -21.96 4.77
C TRP A 292 -20.23 -20.92 3.91
N ARG A 293 -21.55 -20.91 3.96
CA ARG A 293 -22.37 -19.93 3.26
C ARG A 293 -23.39 -19.30 4.19
N LEU A 294 -23.31 -17.98 4.32
CA LEU A 294 -24.35 -17.14 4.90
C LEU A 294 -25.26 -16.65 3.78
N ALA A 295 -26.59 -16.72 3.99
CA ALA A 295 -27.53 -16.23 3.00
C ALA A 295 -28.75 -15.55 3.60
N VAL A 296 -29.26 -14.53 2.90
CA VAL A 296 -30.53 -13.85 3.20
C VAL A 296 -31.46 -14.03 2.01
N TYR A 297 -32.67 -14.56 2.24
CA TYR A 297 -33.63 -14.92 1.19
C TYR A 297 -34.97 -14.18 1.31
N LYS A 298 -35.42 -13.88 2.57
CA LYS A 298 -36.75 -13.31 2.79
C LYS A 298 -36.79 -11.88 2.25
N LYS A 299 -37.81 -11.54 1.44
CA LYS A 299 -37.99 -10.23 0.82
C LYS A 299 -37.85 -9.07 1.81
N LYS A 300 -38.55 -9.16 2.96
CA LYS A 300 -38.54 -8.16 4.03
C LYS A 300 -37.14 -7.94 4.60
N ASP A 301 -36.42 -9.04 4.83
CA ASP A 301 -35.06 -9.00 5.43
C ASP A 301 -34.03 -8.48 4.43
N LEU A 302 -34.15 -8.87 3.14
CA LEU A 302 -33.32 -8.31 2.08
C LEU A 302 -33.49 -6.81 1.94
N LEU A 303 -34.71 -6.30 1.93
CA LEU A 303 -34.97 -4.86 1.84
C LEU A 303 -34.42 -4.09 3.06
N LYS A 304 -34.59 -4.64 4.28
CA LYS A 304 -34.00 -4.08 5.50
C LYS A 304 -32.49 -4.01 5.39
N LEU A 305 -31.85 -5.13 4.99
CA LEU A 305 -30.41 -5.23 4.84
C LEU A 305 -29.90 -4.26 3.76
N PHE A 306 -30.52 -4.26 2.58
CA PHE A 306 -30.13 -3.40 1.47
C PHE A 306 -30.18 -1.92 1.82
N ASN A 307 -31.18 -1.48 2.60
CA ASN A 307 -31.27 -0.08 3.03
C ASN A 307 -30.10 0.30 3.95
N ARG A 308 -29.59 -0.64 4.77
CA ARG A 308 -28.49 -0.38 5.70
C ARG A 308 -27.12 -0.42 5.03
N ILE A 309 -26.90 -1.32 4.06
CA ILE A 309 -25.57 -1.52 3.44
C ILE A 309 -25.35 -0.65 2.19
N THR A 310 -26.42 -0.22 1.51
CA THR A 310 -26.31 0.57 0.25
C THR A 310 -25.36 1.77 0.35
N PRO A 311 -25.36 2.58 1.43
CA PRO A 311 -24.48 3.75 1.53
C PRO A 311 -22.99 3.41 1.50
N TYR A 312 -22.64 2.17 1.84
CA TYR A 312 -21.26 1.74 2.02
C TYR A 312 -20.71 0.94 0.83
N PHE A 313 -21.56 0.39 -0.04
CA PHE A 313 -21.11 -0.36 -1.21
C PHE A 313 -20.29 0.50 -2.16
N ARG A 314 -19.17 -0.08 -2.60
CA ARG A 314 -18.26 0.56 -3.56
C ARG A 314 -18.09 -0.24 -4.84
N HIS A 315 -18.28 -1.58 -4.81
CA HIS A 315 -18.14 -2.44 -5.98
C HIS A 315 -19.30 -2.24 -6.96
N PRO A 316 -19.04 -1.87 -8.25
CA PRO A 316 -20.08 -1.62 -9.24
C PRO A 316 -20.99 -2.84 -9.48
N ARG A 317 -20.43 -4.05 -9.53
CA ARG A 317 -21.19 -5.31 -9.69
C ARG A 317 -22.20 -5.48 -8.55
N MET A 318 -21.78 -5.26 -7.29
CA MET A 318 -22.68 -5.42 -6.13
C MET A 318 -23.80 -4.39 -6.15
N LYS A 319 -23.49 -3.15 -6.53
CA LYS A 319 -24.53 -2.11 -6.71
C LYS A 319 -25.56 -2.50 -7.76
N ARG A 320 -25.12 -3.03 -8.93
CA ARG A 320 -26.05 -3.50 -9.96
C ARG A 320 -26.87 -4.70 -9.51
N GLY A 321 -26.25 -5.67 -8.84
CA GLY A 321 -26.91 -6.84 -8.25
C GLY A 321 -28.01 -6.44 -7.27
N LEU A 322 -27.68 -5.49 -6.36
CA LEU A 322 -28.62 -4.95 -5.38
C LEU A 322 -29.81 -4.26 -6.04
N LEU A 323 -29.59 -3.43 -7.08
CA LEU A 323 -30.66 -2.78 -7.81
C LEU A 323 -31.59 -3.79 -8.47
N LYS A 324 -31.04 -4.80 -9.18
CA LYS A 324 -31.82 -5.89 -9.78
C LYS A 324 -32.60 -6.69 -8.74
N ALA A 325 -32.00 -6.98 -7.59
CA ALA A 325 -32.67 -7.67 -6.48
C ALA A 325 -33.83 -6.86 -5.91
N LYS A 326 -33.64 -5.55 -5.68
CA LYS A 326 -34.74 -4.65 -5.24
C LYS A 326 -35.88 -4.62 -6.26
N GLN A 327 -35.57 -4.42 -7.54
CA GLN A 327 -36.59 -4.41 -8.61
C GLN A 327 -37.39 -5.72 -8.64
N ASN A 328 -36.71 -6.87 -8.54
CA ASN A 328 -37.35 -8.18 -8.49
C ASN A 328 -38.31 -8.28 -7.27
N ILE A 329 -37.87 -7.83 -6.08
CA ILE A 329 -38.70 -7.88 -4.87
C ILE A 329 -39.95 -7.00 -5.04
N TYR A 330 -39.82 -5.78 -5.56
CA TYR A 330 -40.96 -4.88 -5.79
C TYR A 330 -41.94 -5.44 -6.80
N TRP A 331 -41.44 -5.94 -7.96
CA TRP A 331 -42.27 -6.60 -8.97
C TRP A 331 -43.03 -7.80 -8.38
N ARG A 332 -42.37 -8.66 -7.62
CA ARG A 332 -43.01 -9.82 -6.95
C ARG A 332 -44.04 -9.41 -5.91
N ASN A 333 -43.83 -8.31 -5.22
CA ASN A 333 -44.80 -7.78 -4.28
C ASN A 333 -46.06 -7.26 -5.00
N GLN A 334 -45.92 -6.58 -6.12
CA GLN A 334 -47.03 -6.14 -6.96
C GLN A 334 -47.82 -7.33 -7.55
N LYS A 335 -47.12 -8.29 -8.15
CA LYS A 335 -47.77 -9.42 -8.84
C LYS A 335 -48.42 -10.42 -7.89
N PHE A 336 -47.87 -10.64 -6.71
CA PHE A 336 -48.29 -11.71 -5.79
C PHE A 336 -48.77 -11.16 -4.42
N GLY A 337 -48.61 -9.89 -4.15
CA GLY A 337 -49.09 -9.22 -2.92
C GLY A 337 -50.61 -9.18 -2.79
N ASN A 338 -51.30 -9.05 -3.92
CA ASN A 338 -52.76 -8.98 -3.98
C ASN A 338 -53.43 -10.37 -3.92
N LEU A 339 -52.69 -11.48 -3.99
CA LEU A 339 -53.25 -12.85 -3.93
C LEU A 339 -53.46 -13.37 -2.49
N ARG A 340 -53.16 -12.58 -1.46
CA ARG A 340 -53.34 -12.95 -0.03
C ARG A 340 -54.39 -12.15 0.68
N MET A 341 -55.26 -11.43 -0.01
CA MET A 341 -56.44 -10.79 0.52
C MET A 341 -57.74 -11.40 -0.03
N GLY A 342 -57.68 -12.70 -0.28
CA GLY A 342 -58.88 -13.50 -0.58
C GLY A 342 -58.96 -14.70 0.33
#